data_053b61587d66128e423e08df684a6bc4
#
_entry.id   053b61587d66128e423e08df684a6bc4
#
_cell.length_a   1.000
_cell.length_b   1.000
_cell.length_c   1.000
_cell.angle_alpha   90.00
_cell.angle_beta   90.00
_cell.angle_gamma   90.00
#
_symmetry.space_group_name_H-M   'P 1'
#
loop_
_entity.id
_entity.type
_entity.pdbx_description
1 polymer ?
#
loop_
_entity_poly.entity_id
_entity_poly.type
_entity_poly.pdbx_seq_one_letter_code
_entity_poly.pdbx_strand_id
1 'polypeptide(L)' 'EALRSWRSAVATAASVPAFVVFTDATLIALAERRPDDEAGLAAIPGIGATKRDRYGAQVLAVLAGEDPQTVAAQAVSVP' A
#
# COMPACT_ATOMS: atom_id res chain seq x y z
N GLU A 1 8.27 4.81 -6.44
CA GLU A 1 8.93 3.64 -6.52
C GLU A 1 8.88 2.67 -5.36
N ALA A 2 9.02 3.12 -4.11
CA ALA A 2 8.86 2.22 -2.98
C ALA A 2 7.45 1.63 -2.93
N LEU A 3 6.44 2.45 -3.18
CA LEU A 3 5.06 1.98 -3.22
C LEU A 3 4.82 0.99 -4.36
N ARG A 4 5.46 1.21 -5.50
CA ARG A 4 5.34 0.29 -6.62
C ARG A 4 5.98 -1.06 -6.30
N SER A 5 7.14 -1.05 -5.68
CA SER A 5 7.79 -2.28 -5.23
C SER A 5 6.95 -3.02 -4.21
N TRP A 6 6.38 -2.28 -3.24
CA TRP A 6 5.50 -2.87 -2.25
C TRP A 6 4.26 -3.48 -2.90
N ARG A 7 3.61 -2.75 -3.81
CA ARG A 7 2.42 -3.25 -4.49
C ARG A 7 2.71 -4.52 -5.27
N SER A 8 3.84 -4.55 -5.96
CA SER A 8 4.23 -5.70 -6.75
C SER A 8 4.43 -6.93 -5.86
N ALA A 9 5.10 -6.75 -4.73
CA ALA A 9 5.35 -7.85 -3.80
C ALA A 9 4.04 -8.38 -3.21
N VAL A 10 3.14 -7.49 -2.81
CA VAL A 10 1.85 -7.88 -2.26
C VAL A 10 1.00 -8.61 -3.29
N ALA A 11 0.96 -8.09 -4.51
CA ALA A 11 0.17 -8.70 -5.60
C ALA A 11 0.70 -10.09 -5.95
N THR A 12 2.02 -10.24 -6.01
CA THR A 12 2.64 -11.52 -6.29
C THR A 12 2.30 -12.55 -5.21
N ALA A 13 2.40 -12.15 -3.95
CA ALA A 13 2.10 -13.03 -2.83
C ALA A 13 0.64 -13.46 -2.83
N ALA A 14 -0.26 -12.58 -3.26
CA ALA A 14 -1.69 -12.88 -3.31
C ALA A 14 -2.11 -13.54 -4.64
N SER A 15 -1.20 -13.66 -5.58
CA SER A 15 -1.46 -14.21 -6.93
C SER A 15 -2.55 -13.44 -7.66
N VAL A 16 -2.50 -12.12 -7.58
CA VAL A 16 -3.46 -11.23 -8.26
C VAL A 16 -2.70 -10.19 -9.08
N PRO A 17 -3.36 -9.60 -10.10
CA PRO A 17 -2.76 -8.48 -10.80
C PRO A 17 -2.52 -7.28 -9.88
N ALA A 18 -1.50 -6.50 -10.19
CA ALA A 18 -1.12 -5.36 -9.35
C ALA A 18 -2.26 -4.38 -9.12
N PHE A 19 -3.09 -4.12 -10.15
CA PHE A 19 -4.17 -3.15 -10.03
C PHE A 19 -5.26 -3.59 -9.04
N VAL A 20 -5.30 -4.88 -8.70
CA VAL A 20 -6.26 -5.37 -7.70
C VAL A 20 -5.88 -4.86 -6.31
N VAL A 21 -4.58 -4.68 -6.05
CA VAL A 21 -4.13 -4.08 -4.80
C VAL A 21 -4.44 -2.59 -4.82
N PHE A 22 -3.83 -1.86 -5.75
CA PHE A 22 -4.09 -0.43 -5.99
C PHE A 22 -3.80 -0.12 -7.45
N THR A 23 -4.56 0.81 -8.01
CA THR A 23 -4.28 1.31 -9.36
C THR A 23 -3.09 2.25 -9.35
N ASP A 24 -2.52 2.50 -10.53
CA ASP A 24 -1.42 3.46 -10.66
C ASP A 24 -1.84 4.85 -10.19
N ALA A 25 -3.07 5.26 -10.51
CA ALA A 25 -3.58 6.57 -10.09
C ALA A 25 -3.57 6.69 -8.57
N THR A 26 -3.95 5.63 -7.86
CA THR A 26 -3.94 5.64 -6.40
C THR A 26 -2.51 5.73 -5.85
N LEU A 27 -1.57 5.00 -6.46
CA LEU A 27 -0.16 5.08 -6.04
C LEU A 27 0.41 6.47 -6.26
N ILE A 28 0.07 7.10 -7.38
CA ILE A 28 0.52 8.47 -7.67
C ILE A 28 -0.03 9.43 -6.62
N ALA A 29 -1.31 9.31 -6.28
CA ALA A 29 -1.93 10.16 -5.26
C ALA A 29 -1.25 9.98 -3.90
N LEU A 30 -0.92 8.74 -3.54
CA LEU A 30 -0.21 8.46 -2.30
C LEU A 30 1.18 9.10 -2.29
N ALA A 31 1.89 9.01 -3.40
CA ALA A 31 3.23 9.60 -3.51
C ALA A 31 3.19 11.12 -3.43
N GLU A 32 2.16 11.73 -4.00
CA GLU A 32 2.01 13.18 -4.01
C GLU A 32 1.58 13.73 -2.67
N ARG A 33 0.62 13.07 -2.03
CA ARG A 33 0.02 13.58 -0.78
C ARG A 33 0.78 13.13 0.45
N ARG A 34 1.42 11.97 0.37
CA ARG A 34 2.23 11.39 1.44
C ARG A 34 1.53 11.44 2.80
N PRO A 35 0.37 10.79 2.91
CA PRO A 35 -0.33 10.79 4.20
C PRO A 35 0.52 10.11 5.27
N ASP A 36 0.37 10.56 6.52
CA ASP A 36 1.11 9.99 7.62
C ASP A 36 0.20 9.35 8.67
N ASP A 37 -1.11 9.34 8.43
CA ASP A 37 -2.06 8.68 9.31
C ASP A 37 -3.25 8.15 8.51
N GLU A 38 -4.14 7.43 9.20
CA GLU A 38 -5.28 6.82 8.54
C GLU A 38 -6.28 7.84 8.01
N ALA A 39 -6.42 8.97 8.67
CA ALA A 39 -7.30 10.03 8.19
C ALA A 39 -6.82 10.55 6.84
N GLY A 40 -5.51 10.70 6.67
CA GLY A 40 -4.93 11.09 5.40
C GLY A 40 -5.16 10.05 4.32
N LEU A 41 -5.07 8.77 4.67
CA LEU A 41 -5.35 7.69 3.73
C LEU A 41 -6.81 7.73 3.25
N ALA A 42 -7.73 8.03 4.14
CA ALA A 42 -9.15 8.08 3.79
C ALA A 42 -9.44 9.13 2.72
N ALA A 43 -8.61 10.15 2.62
CA ALA A 43 -8.77 11.21 1.63
C ALA A 43 -8.21 10.85 0.25
N ILE A 44 -7.50 9.73 0.13
CA ILE A 44 -6.88 9.33 -1.13
C ILE A 44 -7.93 8.66 -2.02
N PRO A 45 -8.11 9.12 -3.27
CA PRO A 45 -9.03 8.45 -4.18
C PRO A 45 -8.62 7.01 -4.44
N GLY A 46 -9.58 6.11 -4.43
CA GLY A 46 -9.31 4.69 -4.68
C GLY A 46 -9.00 3.87 -3.45
N ILE A 47 -8.91 4.51 -2.28
CA ILE A 47 -8.73 3.79 -1.02
C ILE A 47 -10.03 3.82 -0.24
N GLY A 48 -10.79 2.73 -0.33
CA GLY A 48 -11.99 2.56 0.47
C GLY A 48 -11.67 1.96 1.83
N ALA A 49 -12.71 1.80 2.65
CA ALA A 49 -12.55 1.28 4.01
C ALA A 49 -11.87 -0.09 4.04
N THR A 50 -12.24 -0.99 3.12
CA THR A 50 -11.69 -2.33 3.06
C THR A 50 -10.19 -2.31 2.77
N LYS A 51 -9.76 -1.52 1.79
CA LYS A 51 -8.34 -1.44 1.44
C LYS A 51 -7.55 -0.71 2.50
N ARG A 52 -8.14 0.28 3.15
CA ARG A 52 -7.50 0.97 4.26
C ARG A 52 -7.26 0.01 5.42
N ASP A 53 -8.24 -0.82 5.74
CA ASP A 53 -8.12 -1.85 6.77
C ASP A 53 -7.02 -2.86 6.43
N ARG A 54 -6.99 -3.28 5.18
CA ARG A 54 -6.12 -4.36 4.75
C ARG A 54 -4.69 -3.90 4.52
N TYR A 55 -4.50 -2.72 3.96
CA TYR A 55 -3.18 -2.26 3.50
C TYR A 55 -2.71 -0.96 4.15
N GLY A 56 -3.57 -0.29 4.92
CA GLY A 56 -3.27 1.06 5.41
C GLY A 56 -1.98 1.15 6.20
N ALA A 57 -1.80 0.24 7.17
CA ALA A 57 -0.60 0.27 8.01
C ALA A 57 0.66 0.03 7.17
N GLN A 58 0.59 -0.86 6.17
CA GLN A 58 1.71 -1.14 5.29
C GLN A 58 2.06 0.07 4.44
N VAL A 59 1.06 0.72 3.86
CA VAL A 59 1.27 1.92 3.05
C VAL A 59 1.93 3.02 3.87
N LEU A 60 1.43 3.24 5.09
CA LEU A 60 2.00 4.26 5.97
C LEU A 60 3.46 3.93 6.31
N ALA A 61 3.77 2.66 6.56
CA ALA A 61 5.14 2.24 6.84
C ALA A 61 6.07 2.51 5.66
N VAL A 62 5.62 2.19 4.44
CA VAL A 62 6.42 2.44 3.24
C VAL A 62 6.62 3.93 3.03
N LEU A 63 5.58 4.74 3.24
CA LEU A 63 5.70 6.20 3.10
C LEU A 63 6.61 6.80 4.16
N ALA A 64 6.71 6.15 5.32
CA ALA A 64 7.62 6.59 6.39
C ALA A 64 9.08 6.22 6.12
N GLY A 65 9.33 5.47 5.07
CA GLY A 65 10.70 5.13 4.67
C GLY A 65 11.11 3.70 4.95
N GLU A 66 10.20 2.84 5.40
CA GLU A 66 10.53 1.45 5.64
C GLU A 66 10.68 0.69 4.32
N ASP A 67 11.48 -0.36 4.35
CA ASP A 67 11.76 -1.14 3.15
C ASP A 67 10.49 -1.81 2.62
N PRO A 68 10.11 -1.55 1.36
CA PRO A 68 8.85 -2.08 0.83
C PRO A 68 8.80 -3.60 0.78
N GLN A 69 9.91 -4.26 0.53
CA GLN A 69 9.93 -5.72 0.49
C GLN A 69 9.74 -6.31 1.89
N THR A 70 10.36 -5.70 2.88
CA THR A 70 10.22 -6.12 4.27
C THR A 70 8.78 -5.93 4.75
N VAL A 71 8.19 -4.78 4.44
CA VAL A 71 6.80 -4.49 4.83
C VAL A 71 5.85 -5.51 4.21
N ALA A 72 6.01 -5.79 2.92
CA ALA A 72 5.18 -6.76 2.23
C ALA A 72 5.37 -8.18 2.80
N ALA A 73 6.61 -8.56 3.08
CA ALA A 73 6.90 -9.88 3.62
C ALA A 73 6.29 -10.07 5.01
N GLN A 74 6.36 -9.04 5.84
CA GLN A 74 5.77 -9.11 7.18
C GLN A 74 4.25 -9.31 7.13
N ALA A 75 3.59 -8.64 6.20
CA ALA A 75 2.15 -8.78 6.03
C ALA A 75 1.76 -10.17 5.57
N VAL A 76 2.57 -10.77 4.69
CA VAL A 76 2.29 -12.10 4.13
C VAL A 76 2.60 -13.20 5.13
N SER A 77 3.59 -12.99 6.00
CA SER A 77 4.05 -14.04 6.92
C SER A 77 3.18 -14.16 8.17
N VAL A 78 2.21 -13.31 8.35
CA VAL A 78 1.29 -13.41 9.49
C VAL A 78 0.40 -14.63 9.32
N PRO A 79 0.34 -15.51 10.30
CA PRO A 79 -0.50 -16.72 10.24
C PRO A 79 -1.98 -16.39 10.20
#